data_0385d62e78b97ab2b573fed4b81f90c0
#
_entry.id   0385d62e78b97ab2b573fed4b81f90c0
#
_cell.length_a   1.000
_cell.length_b   1.000
_cell.length_c   1.000
_cell.angle_alpha   90.00
_cell.angle_beta   90.00
_cell.angle_gamma   90.00
#
_symmetry.space_group_name_H-M   'P 1'
#
loop_
_entity.id
_entity.type
_entity.pdbx_description
1 polymer ?
#
loop_
_entity_poly.entity_id
_entity_poly.type
_entity_poly.pdbx_seq_one_letter_code
_entity_poly.pdbx_strand_id
1 'polypeptide(L)'
;VRALLAHPQFHLFLLLLWTVVGLCLRLTNLTAKPLWTDEFSTFVFSLGNSFTTIPLGEVLTSEQLLQPLQASPAVGLRSVIRNLLNESNHPPLYFALMHLWLRLFAVQGGELLVWWGRLFSVIWGTLAIPASYGLGLFAFRSRLVGQMAAVLMAVSPFGIYLAQEARHYTLPILWVIASLACLMTAARTIRDRLPLPGWLCLIWIVVNVLGIATHYFMFLVLLAEGIVIVAIGLVQSWKEQGQWHPFNHWWRIVGVALGTVAGGAVWLPYLQDSDSQLTSWIIRSDRSGLEWLDPIGQSIAGWITMIFLLPIQAANPGVVLASGVALILLTLWTFPKVLRGLLLQLKRFETRLAVFVLGCYFVSSVGLFWGVTYLFALDLTSAFRYNFVYFPAVVVLVGAGLASVWTGVMSNPRKDAGPLKFLSTGKARSVIVIGLMSLLGALTVVTNLGYQKTHRPDIVAQDIQNRSQGDALVVIAHQTHGQTGRLMGIAWNLQHSAGSPEQPPTLNPRFLLAPLTRDERSIVRVLRNALNQSPRPLDLWIINFRDSPERSIDILLDRQNCEAVTKRRLIDGYRYRLYRCGED
;
A
#
# COMPACT_ATOMS: atom_id res chain seq x y z
N VAL A 1 18.64 14.37 31.79
CA VAL A 1 17.96 13.45 30.88
C VAL A 1 16.83 12.69 31.60
N ARG A 2 17.07 12.03 32.77
CA ARG A 2 16.02 11.29 33.49
C ARG A 2 14.85 12.18 33.92
N ALA A 3 15.10 13.38 34.45
CA ALA A 3 14.08 14.34 34.85
C ALA A 3 13.24 14.81 33.63
N LEU A 4 13.88 15.08 32.48
CA LEU A 4 13.20 15.43 31.24
C LEU A 4 12.31 14.30 30.72
N LEU A 5 12.79 13.05 30.73
CA LEU A 5 12.02 11.88 30.29
C LEU A 5 10.87 11.51 31.26
N ALA A 6 10.83 12.07 32.46
CA ALA A 6 9.70 11.92 33.38
C ALA A 6 8.59 12.95 33.12
N HIS A 7 8.89 14.06 32.43
CA HIS A 7 7.97 15.20 32.29
C HIS A 7 6.97 14.96 31.13
N PRO A 8 5.63 15.09 31.39
CA PRO A 8 4.62 14.86 30.34
C PRO A 8 4.76 15.79 29.13
N GLN A 9 5.07 17.07 29.36
CA GLN A 9 5.20 18.08 28.30
C GLN A 9 6.35 17.76 27.34
N PHE A 10 7.45 17.16 27.85
CA PHE A 10 8.55 16.72 27.00
C PHE A 10 8.12 15.62 26.02
N HIS A 11 7.29 14.68 26.48
CA HIS A 11 6.73 13.65 25.60
C HIS A 11 5.76 14.22 24.58
N LEU A 12 4.97 15.22 24.94
CA LEU A 12 4.09 15.91 23.98
C LEU A 12 4.92 16.67 22.93
N PHE A 13 5.94 17.38 23.35
CA PHE A 13 6.86 18.06 22.43
C PHE A 13 7.51 17.07 21.44
N LEU A 14 8.03 15.94 21.94
CA LEU A 14 8.61 14.90 21.07
C LEU A 14 7.57 14.33 20.11
N LEU A 15 6.34 14.09 20.55
CA LEU A 15 5.27 13.58 19.68
C LEU A 15 4.94 14.58 18.57
N LEU A 16 4.84 15.85 18.89
CA LEU A 16 4.65 16.91 17.90
C LEU A 16 5.83 16.97 16.92
N LEU A 17 7.06 16.88 17.43
CA LEU A 17 8.28 16.84 16.58
C LEU A 17 8.22 15.67 15.59
N TRP A 18 7.93 14.44 16.06
CA TRP A 18 7.83 13.28 15.18
C TRP A 18 6.68 13.41 14.17
N THR A 19 5.55 14.00 14.58
CA THR A 19 4.43 14.25 13.69
C THR A 19 4.79 15.24 12.59
N VAL A 20 5.48 16.33 12.94
CA VAL A 20 5.96 17.33 11.96
C VAL A 20 7.01 16.72 11.03
N VAL A 21 8.01 16.02 11.57
CA VAL A 21 9.04 15.34 10.74
C VAL A 21 8.38 14.34 9.79
N GLY A 22 7.46 13.52 10.29
CA GLY A 22 6.75 12.55 9.47
C GLY A 22 5.84 13.19 8.41
N LEU A 23 5.22 14.33 8.70
CA LEU A 23 4.46 15.12 7.71
C LEU A 23 5.39 15.68 6.63
N CYS A 24 6.49 16.31 7.02
CA CYS A 24 7.48 16.85 6.08
C CYS A 24 8.01 15.76 5.12
N LEU A 25 8.38 14.59 5.65
CA LEU A 25 8.84 13.47 4.84
C LEU A 25 7.76 13.00 3.84
N ARG A 26 6.49 12.95 4.24
CA ARG A 26 5.37 12.53 3.37
C ARG A 26 5.05 13.56 2.30
N LEU A 27 5.26 14.84 2.58
CA LEU A 27 5.04 15.94 1.62
C LEU A 27 6.23 16.11 0.66
N THR A 28 7.43 15.69 1.05
CA THR A 28 8.63 15.83 0.21
C THR A 28 8.46 15.04 -1.09
N ASN A 29 8.63 15.72 -2.23
CA ASN A 29 8.51 15.13 -3.57
C ASN A 29 7.17 14.38 -3.80
N LEU A 30 6.07 14.89 -3.24
CA LEU A 30 4.77 14.21 -3.24
C LEU A 30 4.27 13.85 -4.65
N THR A 31 4.53 14.69 -5.64
CA THR A 31 4.11 14.49 -7.04
C THR A 31 5.21 13.94 -7.95
N ALA A 32 6.44 13.76 -7.46
CA ALA A 32 7.58 13.35 -8.29
C ALA A 32 7.49 11.91 -8.85
N LYS A 33 6.77 11.01 -8.18
CA LYS A 33 6.53 9.67 -8.72
C LYS A 33 5.39 9.72 -9.73
N PRO A 34 5.51 8.99 -10.87
CA PRO A 34 4.46 8.96 -11.88
C PRO A 34 3.14 8.43 -11.31
N LEU A 35 2.02 8.85 -11.91
CA LEU A 35 0.73 8.24 -11.66
C LEU A 35 0.73 6.81 -12.25
N TRP A 36 0.16 5.89 -11.52
CA TRP A 36 0.03 4.51 -11.95
C TRP A 36 -1.42 4.03 -11.93
N THR A 37 -1.69 2.88 -12.53
CA THR A 37 -3.03 2.35 -12.80
C THR A 37 -4.00 2.47 -11.63
N ASP A 38 -3.58 2.12 -10.40
CA ASP A 38 -4.49 2.15 -9.25
C ASP A 38 -4.83 3.58 -8.79
N GLU A 39 -3.93 4.56 -8.98
CA GLU A 39 -4.24 5.96 -8.68
C GLU A 39 -5.24 6.53 -9.70
N PHE A 40 -5.13 6.16 -11.00
CA PHE A 40 -6.16 6.51 -11.99
C PHE A 40 -7.53 5.98 -11.58
N SER A 41 -7.61 4.71 -11.16
CA SER A 41 -8.87 4.14 -10.65
C SER A 41 -9.40 4.91 -9.44
N THR A 42 -8.52 5.31 -8.52
CA THR A 42 -8.93 6.12 -7.37
C THR A 42 -9.52 7.45 -7.81
N PHE A 43 -8.88 8.16 -8.74
CA PHE A 43 -9.37 9.46 -9.19
C PHE A 43 -10.66 9.35 -9.98
N VAL A 44 -10.74 8.45 -10.97
CA VAL A 44 -11.95 8.23 -11.77
C VAL A 44 -13.16 7.99 -10.88
N PHE A 45 -13.07 7.01 -9.97
CA PHE A 45 -14.19 6.69 -9.09
C PHE A 45 -14.46 7.78 -8.04
N SER A 46 -13.44 8.41 -7.47
CA SER A 46 -13.64 9.48 -6.48
C SER A 46 -14.21 10.76 -7.10
N LEU A 47 -13.98 11.01 -8.39
CA LEU A 47 -14.67 12.06 -9.13
C LEU A 47 -16.12 11.67 -9.49
N GLY A 48 -16.51 10.39 -9.26
CA GLY A 48 -17.81 9.84 -9.59
C GLY A 48 -17.99 9.51 -11.06
N ASN A 49 -16.90 9.46 -11.80
CA ASN A 49 -16.83 9.06 -13.20
C ASN A 49 -16.72 7.54 -13.36
N SER A 50 -16.67 7.06 -14.59
CA SER A 50 -16.66 5.64 -14.96
C SER A 50 -15.65 5.40 -16.08
N PHE A 51 -15.00 4.24 -16.08
CA PHE A 51 -14.15 3.81 -17.18
C PHE A 51 -14.97 3.37 -18.41
N THR A 52 -16.22 2.97 -18.21
CA THR A 52 -17.11 2.54 -19.30
C THR A 52 -17.51 3.67 -20.25
N THR A 53 -17.26 4.93 -19.88
CA THR A 53 -17.48 6.08 -20.76
C THR A 53 -16.43 6.22 -21.86
N ILE A 54 -15.31 5.52 -21.75
CA ILE A 54 -14.25 5.54 -22.75
C ILE A 54 -14.57 4.50 -23.84
N PRO A 55 -14.73 4.90 -25.12
CA PRO A 55 -15.07 3.96 -26.18
C PRO A 55 -13.93 2.97 -26.44
N LEU A 56 -14.31 1.70 -26.65
CA LEU A 56 -13.39 0.63 -27.00
C LEU A 56 -13.38 0.43 -28.52
N GLY A 57 -12.20 0.16 -29.09
CA GLY A 57 -12.04 -0.10 -30.51
C GLY A 57 -12.04 1.13 -31.41
N GLU A 58 -12.08 2.32 -30.84
CA GLU A 58 -12.02 3.59 -31.52
C GLU A 58 -10.69 4.33 -31.25
N VAL A 59 -10.23 5.11 -32.21
CA VAL A 59 -9.02 5.92 -32.06
C VAL A 59 -9.36 7.19 -31.30
N LEU A 60 -8.69 7.41 -30.18
CA LEU A 60 -8.97 8.48 -29.22
C LEU A 60 -7.85 9.52 -29.20
N THR A 61 -8.22 10.76 -28.90
CA THR A 61 -7.24 11.80 -28.50
C THR A 61 -6.85 11.65 -27.01
N SER A 62 -5.79 12.36 -26.59
CA SER A 62 -5.40 12.42 -25.18
C SER A 62 -6.53 12.94 -24.30
N GLU A 63 -7.25 13.99 -24.75
CA GLU A 63 -8.34 14.61 -23.99
C GLU A 63 -9.51 13.64 -23.81
N GLN A 64 -9.88 12.89 -24.85
CA GLN A 64 -10.94 11.88 -24.78
C GLN A 64 -10.58 10.75 -23.82
N LEU A 65 -9.33 10.26 -23.89
CA LEU A 65 -8.85 9.19 -23.01
C LEU A 65 -8.78 9.64 -21.54
N LEU A 66 -8.41 10.89 -21.28
CA LEU A 66 -8.25 11.45 -19.93
C LEU A 66 -9.52 12.16 -19.40
N GLN A 67 -10.60 12.20 -20.19
CA GLN A 67 -11.86 12.85 -19.81
C GLN A 67 -12.40 12.38 -18.43
N PRO A 68 -12.31 11.09 -18.04
CA PRO A 68 -12.78 10.65 -16.73
C PRO A 68 -12.01 11.24 -15.53
N LEU A 69 -10.90 11.93 -15.74
CA LEU A 69 -10.16 12.66 -14.70
C LEU A 69 -10.63 14.11 -14.51
N GLN A 70 -11.66 14.53 -15.24
CA GLN A 70 -12.25 15.87 -15.09
C GLN A 70 -13.43 15.83 -14.12
N ALA A 71 -13.48 16.81 -13.21
CA ALA A 71 -14.59 16.94 -12.29
C ALA A 71 -15.85 17.43 -13.04
N SER A 72 -17.01 16.86 -12.66
CA SER A 72 -18.30 17.32 -13.15
C SER A 72 -19.19 17.78 -11.99
N PRO A 73 -19.74 19.01 -12.02
CA PRO A 73 -20.64 19.50 -10.97
C PRO A 73 -21.93 18.66 -10.83
N ALA A 74 -22.35 18.00 -11.92
CA ALA A 74 -23.57 17.18 -11.95
C ALA A 74 -23.41 15.83 -11.24
N VAL A 75 -22.18 15.41 -10.95
CA VAL A 75 -21.88 14.08 -10.37
C VAL A 75 -21.77 14.19 -8.85
N GLY A 76 -22.49 13.33 -8.13
CA GLY A 76 -22.52 13.31 -6.67
C GLY A 76 -22.07 11.98 -6.07
N LEU A 77 -22.09 11.92 -4.75
CA LEU A 77 -21.68 10.74 -3.96
C LEU A 77 -22.37 9.44 -4.39
N ARG A 78 -23.63 9.49 -4.82
CA ARG A 78 -24.37 8.34 -5.33
C ARG A 78 -23.71 7.73 -6.57
N SER A 79 -23.16 8.56 -7.46
CA SER A 79 -22.44 8.08 -8.65
C SER A 79 -21.12 7.43 -8.27
N VAL A 80 -20.38 8.00 -7.29
CA VAL A 80 -19.16 7.39 -6.74
C VAL A 80 -19.41 5.95 -6.28
N ILE A 81 -20.43 5.78 -5.42
CA ILE A 81 -20.75 4.47 -4.84
C ILE A 81 -21.21 3.50 -5.94
N ARG A 82 -22.15 3.94 -6.81
CA ARG A 82 -22.69 3.09 -7.87
C ARG A 82 -21.62 2.62 -8.86
N ASN A 83 -20.80 3.56 -9.37
CA ASN A 83 -19.79 3.22 -10.38
C ASN A 83 -18.71 2.32 -9.77
N LEU A 84 -18.29 2.60 -8.52
CA LEU A 84 -17.31 1.77 -7.83
C LEU A 84 -17.81 0.33 -7.61
N LEU A 85 -19.06 0.16 -7.15
CA LEU A 85 -19.64 -1.17 -6.90
C LEU A 85 -19.87 -1.97 -8.18
N ASN A 86 -20.09 -1.30 -9.32
CA ASN A 86 -20.33 -1.96 -10.61
C ASN A 86 -19.03 -2.29 -11.36
N GLU A 87 -17.96 -1.51 -11.18
CA GLU A 87 -16.75 -1.58 -12.01
C GLU A 87 -15.49 -1.96 -11.22
N SER A 88 -15.57 -2.08 -9.89
CA SER A 88 -14.41 -2.32 -9.03
C SER A 88 -14.71 -3.31 -7.93
N ASN A 89 -13.67 -3.93 -7.39
CA ASN A 89 -13.73 -4.82 -6.24
C ASN A 89 -13.32 -4.12 -4.92
N HIS A 90 -13.48 -2.80 -4.81
CA HIS A 90 -13.11 -2.04 -3.62
C HIS A 90 -14.34 -1.50 -2.88
N PRO A 91 -14.35 -1.51 -1.54
CA PRO A 91 -15.41 -0.89 -0.77
C PRO A 91 -15.35 0.64 -0.84
N PRO A 92 -16.49 1.37 -0.72
CA PRO A 92 -16.60 2.74 -1.18
C PRO A 92 -16.19 3.83 -0.18
N LEU A 93 -15.95 3.53 1.11
CA LEU A 93 -15.79 4.57 2.14
C LEU A 93 -14.64 5.54 1.82
N TYR A 94 -13.48 5.05 1.44
CA TYR A 94 -12.34 5.90 1.10
C TYR A 94 -12.63 6.80 -0.11
N PHE A 95 -13.23 6.25 -1.15
CA PHE A 95 -13.55 6.98 -2.39
C PHE A 95 -14.61 8.04 -2.15
N ALA A 96 -15.60 7.74 -1.30
CA ALA A 96 -16.63 8.68 -0.87
C ALA A 96 -16.02 9.86 -0.08
N LEU A 97 -15.11 9.58 0.86
CA LEU A 97 -14.40 10.62 1.62
C LEU A 97 -13.47 11.43 0.71
N MET A 98 -12.78 10.80 -0.23
CA MET A 98 -11.95 11.47 -1.23
C MET A 98 -12.80 12.38 -2.14
N HIS A 99 -13.99 11.94 -2.55
CA HIS A 99 -14.93 12.76 -3.32
C HIS A 99 -15.29 14.05 -2.58
N LEU A 100 -15.69 13.94 -1.30
CA LEU A 100 -16.02 15.09 -0.46
C LEU A 100 -14.81 16.03 -0.28
N TRP A 101 -13.62 15.46 -0.10
CA TRP A 101 -12.36 16.19 0.00
C TRP A 101 -12.06 17.00 -1.27
N LEU A 102 -12.11 16.35 -2.45
CA LEU A 102 -11.84 17.02 -3.73
C LEU A 102 -12.88 18.11 -4.01
N ARG A 103 -14.13 17.89 -3.65
CA ARG A 103 -15.18 18.93 -3.76
C ARG A 103 -14.97 20.11 -2.82
N LEU A 104 -14.52 19.87 -1.59
CA LEU A 104 -14.23 20.92 -0.61
C LEU A 104 -13.20 21.93 -1.14
N PHE A 105 -12.22 21.46 -1.90
CA PHE A 105 -11.17 22.30 -2.49
C PHE A 105 -11.44 22.65 -3.96
N ALA A 106 -12.64 22.40 -4.47
CA ALA A 106 -13.06 22.69 -5.84
C ALA A 106 -12.06 22.22 -6.92
N VAL A 107 -11.46 21.03 -6.71
CA VAL A 107 -10.47 20.47 -7.63
C VAL A 107 -11.14 20.02 -8.92
N GLN A 108 -10.71 20.59 -10.06
CA GLN A 108 -11.31 20.33 -11.37
C GLN A 108 -10.60 19.17 -12.12
N GLY A 109 -9.31 18.99 -11.96
CA GLY A 109 -8.49 18.00 -12.66
C GLY A 109 -7.01 18.39 -12.69
N GLY A 110 -6.24 17.82 -13.62
CA GLY A 110 -4.83 18.15 -13.84
C GLY A 110 -3.91 17.80 -12.66
N GLU A 111 -2.77 18.47 -12.57
CA GLU A 111 -1.77 18.22 -11.52
C GLU A 111 -2.30 18.50 -10.10
N LEU A 112 -3.25 19.45 -9.97
CA LEU A 112 -3.90 19.74 -8.69
C LEU A 112 -4.67 18.52 -8.18
N LEU A 113 -5.30 17.72 -9.05
CA LEU A 113 -5.97 16.48 -8.68
C LEU A 113 -4.99 15.51 -8.03
N VAL A 114 -3.80 15.35 -8.60
CA VAL A 114 -2.75 14.47 -8.08
C VAL A 114 -2.28 14.94 -6.71
N TRP A 115 -2.00 16.23 -6.58
CA TRP A 115 -1.49 16.81 -5.33
C TRP A 115 -2.53 16.68 -4.20
N TRP A 116 -3.77 17.11 -4.43
CA TRP A 116 -4.85 17.03 -3.43
C TRP A 116 -5.23 15.59 -3.09
N GLY A 117 -5.23 14.70 -4.08
CA GLY A 117 -5.52 13.29 -3.85
C GLY A 117 -4.46 12.59 -3.01
N ARG A 118 -3.17 12.85 -3.28
CA ARG A 118 -2.07 12.32 -2.46
C ARG A 118 -2.03 12.97 -1.08
N LEU A 119 -2.31 14.27 -0.96
CA LEU A 119 -2.41 14.96 0.31
C LEU A 119 -3.45 14.32 1.23
N PHE A 120 -4.58 13.86 0.68
CA PHE A 120 -5.59 13.14 1.45
C PHE A 120 -5.02 11.88 2.12
N SER A 121 -4.22 11.10 1.41
CA SER A 121 -3.52 9.93 1.99
C SER A 121 -2.43 10.34 2.99
N VAL A 122 -1.72 11.46 2.74
CA VAL A 122 -0.72 12.02 3.67
C VAL A 122 -1.34 12.38 5.02
N ILE A 123 -2.54 12.94 5.05
CA ILE A 123 -3.24 13.29 6.30
C ILE A 123 -3.45 12.03 7.16
N TRP A 124 -4.02 10.97 6.60
CA TRP A 124 -4.25 9.71 7.33
C TRP A 124 -2.94 9.04 7.74
N GLY A 125 -1.94 9.02 6.86
CA GLY A 125 -0.61 8.49 7.18
C GLY A 125 0.12 9.29 8.26
N THR A 126 -0.12 10.60 8.36
CA THR A 126 0.45 11.45 9.42
C THR A 126 -0.28 11.21 10.75
N LEU A 127 -1.61 11.07 10.74
CA LEU A 127 -2.41 10.74 11.93
C LEU A 127 -2.04 9.36 12.51
N ALA A 128 -1.52 8.44 11.70
CA ALA A 128 -1.03 7.16 12.19
C ALA A 128 0.17 7.30 13.16
N ILE A 129 0.91 8.43 13.14
CA ILE A 129 2.04 8.67 14.05
C ILE A 129 1.56 8.83 15.50
N PRO A 130 0.71 9.82 15.83
CA PRO A 130 0.17 9.93 17.19
C PRO A 130 -0.72 8.74 17.57
N ALA A 131 -1.41 8.10 16.62
CA ALA A 131 -2.18 6.88 16.90
C ALA A 131 -1.28 5.73 17.35
N SER A 132 -0.10 5.54 16.70
CA SER A 132 0.88 4.52 17.11
C SER A 132 1.51 4.83 18.47
N TYR A 133 1.77 6.11 18.76
CA TYR A 133 2.13 6.54 20.12
C TYR A 133 1.07 6.10 21.13
N GLY A 134 -0.20 6.42 20.84
CA GLY A 134 -1.34 6.08 21.69
C GLY A 134 -1.44 4.57 21.93
N LEU A 135 -1.34 3.74 20.88
CA LEU A 135 -1.38 2.28 21.01
C LEU A 135 -0.21 1.75 21.85
N GLY A 136 1.01 2.24 21.59
CA GLY A 136 2.20 1.84 22.36
C GLY A 136 2.10 2.21 23.83
N LEU A 137 1.69 3.46 24.13
CA LEU A 137 1.44 3.94 25.49
C LEU A 137 0.34 3.11 26.18
N PHE A 138 -0.76 2.89 25.49
CA PHE A 138 -1.90 2.17 26.01
C PHE A 138 -1.57 0.69 26.27
N ALA A 139 -0.98 -0.01 25.30
CA ALA A 139 -0.69 -1.44 25.41
C ALA A 139 0.36 -1.72 26.50
N PHE A 140 1.47 -0.96 26.52
CA PHE A 140 2.61 -1.19 27.40
C PHE A 140 2.66 -0.31 28.64
N ARG A 141 1.71 0.62 28.81
CA ARG A 141 1.70 1.62 29.90
C ARG A 141 3.02 2.38 30.02
N SER A 142 3.65 2.64 28.88
CA SER A 142 5.00 3.23 28.78
C SER A 142 5.04 4.33 27.73
N ARG A 143 5.28 5.58 28.16
CA ARG A 143 5.49 6.70 27.24
C ARG A 143 6.69 6.47 26.32
N LEU A 144 7.71 5.77 26.80
CA LEU A 144 8.90 5.48 25.99
C LEU A 144 8.56 4.52 24.86
N VAL A 145 7.74 3.49 25.09
CA VAL A 145 7.25 2.59 24.03
C VAL A 145 6.43 3.39 23.01
N GLY A 146 5.53 4.26 23.50
CA GLY A 146 4.79 5.16 22.62
C GLY A 146 5.72 6.03 21.76
N GLN A 147 6.75 6.65 22.33
CA GLN A 147 7.71 7.48 21.56
C GLN A 147 8.48 6.65 20.52
N MET A 148 8.94 5.45 20.88
CA MET A 148 9.62 4.57 19.93
C MET A 148 8.69 4.13 18.77
N ALA A 149 7.41 3.86 19.07
CA ALA A 149 6.43 3.56 18.03
C ALA A 149 6.15 4.79 17.15
N ALA A 150 6.02 6.00 17.74
CA ALA A 150 5.81 7.23 16.99
C ALA A 150 6.97 7.56 16.05
N VAL A 151 8.21 7.50 16.52
CA VAL A 151 9.37 7.78 15.65
C VAL A 151 9.50 6.75 14.53
N LEU A 152 9.32 5.47 14.83
CA LEU A 152 9.33 4.42 13.81
C LEU A 152 8.23 4.64 12.76
N MET A 153 7.00 4.98 13.18
CA MET A 153 5.91 5.30 12.24
C MET A 153 6.20 6.56 11.43
N ALA A 154 6.84 7.58 12.03
CA ALA A 154 7.18 8.84 11.35
C ALA A 154 8.19 8.64 10.22
N VAL A 155 9.23 7.84 10.46
CA VAL A 155 10.35 7.61 9.52
C VAL A 155 10.27 6.28 8.80
N SER A 156 9.18 5.51 8.94
CA SER A 156 9.00 4.24 8.25
C SER A 156 9.01 4.43 6.73
N PRO A 157 9.91 3.78 5.98
CA PRO A 157 9.88 3.81 4.52
C PRO A 157 8.54 3.33 3.95
N PHE A 158 8.00 2.25 4.51
CA PHE A 158 6.70 1.69 4.13
C PHE A 158 5.54 2.65 4.42
N GLY A 159 5.51 3.26 5.62
CA GLY A 159 4.48 4.22 6.00
C GLY A 159 4.49 5.49 5.12
N ILE A 160 5.68 5.95 4.68
CA ILE A 160 5.82 7.08 3.75
C ILE A 160 5.38 6.67 2.35
N TYR A 161 5.81 5.50 1.87
CA TYR A 161 5.39 4.96 0.57
C TYR A 161 3.86 4.92 0.44
N LEU A 162 3.16 4.33 1.42
CA LEU A 162 1.70 4.26 1.39
C LEU A 162 1.02 5.63 1.44
N ALA A 163 1.64 6.61 2.12
CA ALA A 163 1.09 7.96 2.24
C ALA A 163 1.30 8.80 0.98
N GLN A 164 2.32 8.50 0.16
CA GLN A 164 2.61 9.20 -1.09
C GLN A 164 1.85 8.66 -2.31
N GLU A 165 0.82 7.86 -2.08
CA GLU A 165 -0.10 7.37 -3.11
C GLU A 165 -1.53 7.80 -2.81
N ALA A 166 -2.27 8.23 -3.84
CA ALA A 166 -3.71 8.50 -3.72
C ALA A 166 -4.47 7.16 -3.62
N ARG A 167 -4.21 6.41 -2.53
CA ARG A 167 -4.77 5.08 -2.28
C ARG A 167 -5.25 4.93 -0.85
N HIS A 168 -6.21 4.06 -0.65
CA HIS A 168 -6.90 3.88 0.63
C HIS A 168 -6.06 3.29 1.77
N TYR A 169 -4.82 2.83 1.54
CA TYR A 169 -4.05 2.03 2.51
C TYR A 169 -3.70 2.74 3.83
N THR A 170 -3.60 4.05 3.87
CA THR A 170 -3.27 4.79 5.10
C THR A 170 -4.44 4.91 6.06
N LEU A 171 -5.68 4.99 5.57
CA LEU A 171 -6.87 5.04 6.42
C LEU A 171 -7.12 3.72 7.16
N PRO A 172 -7.04 2.51 6.53
CA PRO A 172 -7.10 1.24 7.25
C PRO A 172 -6.06 1.07 8.35
N ILE A 173 -4.87 1.65 8.24
CA ILE A 173 -3.87 1.64 9.33
C ILE A 173 -4.47 2.20 10.62
N LEU A 174 -5.26 3.28 10.53
CA LEU A 174 -5.93 3.87 11.70
C LEU A 174 -7.01 2.95 12.27
N TRP A 175 -7.78 2.27 11.40
CA TRP A 175 -8.78 1.29 11.83
C TRP A 175 -8.12 0.09 12.51
N VAL A 176 -7.00 -0.40 11.98
CA VAL A 176 -6.21 -1.48 12.61
C VAL A 176 -5.70 -1.05 13.99
N ILE A 177 -5.15 0.17 14.12
CA ILE A 177 -4.69 0.70 15.42
C ILE A 177 -5.84 0.78 16.42
N ALA A 178 -7.00 1.27 16.01
CA ALA A 178 -8.18 1.38 16.85
C ALA A 178 -8.72 0.01 17.26
N SER A 179 -8.82 -0.95 16.33
CA SER A 179 -9.26 -2.32 16.61
C SER A 179 -8.28 -3.04 17.54
N LEU A 180 -6.96 -2.90 17.35
CA LEU A 180 -5.94 -3.44 18.26
C LEU A 180 -6.03 -2.85 19.67
N ALA A 181 -6.43 -1.57 19.82
CA ALA A 181 -6.67 -0.97 21.14
C ALA A 181 -7.91 -1.59 21.81
N CYS A 182 -8.98 -1.86 21.04
CA CYS A 182 -10.15 -2.59 21.51
C CYS A 182 -9.80 -4.04 21.91
N LEU A 183 -9.07 -4.76 21.06
CA LEU A 183 -8.56 -6.11 21.32
C LEU A 183 -7.71 -6.15 22.60
N MET A 184 -6.84 -5.15 22.80
CA MET A 184 -6.01 -5.05 24.01
C MET A 184 -6.85 -4.87 25.27
N THR A 185 -7.96 -4.11 25.19
CA THR A 185 -8.91 -3.97 26.29
C THR A 185 -9.65 -5.27 26.53
N ALA A 186 -10.14 -5.93 25.48
CA ALA A 186 -10.79 -7.24 25.58
C ALA A 186 -9.87 -8.27 26.24
N ALA A 187 -8.59 -8.34 25.83
CA ALA A 187 -7.60 -9.22 26.43
C ALA A 187 -7.39 -8.96 27.94
N ARG A 188 -7.42 -7.69 28.36
CA ARG A 188 -7.34 -7.32 29.78
C ARG A 188 -8.59 -7.73 30.54
N THR A 189 -9.78 -7.46 30.00
CA THR A 189 -11.05 -7.83 30.67
C THR A 189 -11.20 -9.34 30.79
N ILE A 190 -10.79 -10.11 29.76
CA ILE A 190 -10.76 -11.58 29.83
C ILE A 190 -9.82 -12.02 30.96
N ARG A 191 -8.58 -11.52 30.99
CA ARG A 191 -7.60 -11.86 32.03
C ARG A 191 -8.13 -11.55 33.44
N ASP A 192 -8.76 -10.38 33.58
CA ASP A 192 -9.25 -9.87 34.88
C ASP A 192 -10.68 -10.38 35.22
N ARG A 193 -11.26 -11.24 34.35
CA ARG A 193 -12.61 -11.83 34.46
C ARG A 193 -13.73 -10.78 34.57
N LEU A 194 -13.56 -9.67 33.86
CA LEU A 194 -14.53 -8.59 33.83
C LEU A 194 -15.28 -8.59 32.48
N PRO A 195 -16.55 -8.19 32.43
CA PRO A 195 -17.24 -8.01 31.16
C PRO A 195 -16.66 -6.81 30.40
N LEU A 196 -16.56 -6.92 29.05
CA LEU A 196 -16.15 -5.82 28.21
C LEU A 196 -17.12 -4.63 28.38
N PRO A 197 -16.66 -3.37 28.53
CA PRO A 197 -17.55 -2.21 28.66
C PRO A 197 -18.51 -2.09 27.46
N GLY A 198 -19.82 -1.86 27.70
CA GLY A 198 -20.82 -1.86 26.63
C GLY A 198 -20.58 -0.79 25.54
N TRP A 199 -20.15 0.41 25.94
CA TRP A 199 -19.78 1.47 25.00
C TRP A 199 -18.59 1.06 24.08
N LEU A 200 -17.65 0.28 24.61
CA LEU A 200 -16.51 -0.20 23.84
C LEU A 200 -16.93 -1.27 22.82
N CYS A 201 -17.93 -2.10 23.16
CA CYS A 201 -18.50 -3.04 22.18
C CYS A 201 -19.01 -2.31 20.95
N LEU A 202 -19.75 -1.23 21.14
CA LEU A 202 -20.28 -0.41 20.05
C LEU A 202 -19.15 0.24 19.24
N ILE A 203 -18.18 0.86 19.90
CA ILE A 203 -17.02 1.45 19.22
C ILE A 203 -16.26 0.40 18.40
N TRP A 204 -16.03 -0.78 18.96
CA TRP A 204 -15.29 -1.84 18.26
C TRP A 204 -16.06 -2.33 17.03
N ILE A 205 -17.38 -2.53 17.12
CA ILE A 205 -18.23 -2.86 15.97
C ILE A 205 -18.10 -1.75 14.90
N VAL A 206 -18.24 -0.48 15.28
CA VAL A 206 -18.15 0.65 14.34
C VAL A 206 -16.79 0.72 13.66
N VAL A 207 -15.70 0.59 14.42
CA VAL A 207 -14.32 0.56 13.89
C VAL A 207 -14.16 -0.57 12.88
N ASN A 208 -14.64 -1.76 13.19
CA ASN A 208 -14.55 -2.93 12.32
C ASN A 208 -15.35 -2.75 11.03
N VAL A 209 -16.60 -2.27 11.13
CA VAL A 209 -17.48 -2.05 9.98
C VAL A 209 -16.94 -0.95 9.08
N LEU A 210 -16.44 0.17 9.63
CA LEU A 210 -15.79 1.22 8.85
C LEU A 210 -14.47 0.75 8.22
N GLY A 211 -13.73 -0.10 8.93
CA GLY A 211 -12.54 -0.75 8.39
C GLY A 211 -12.86 -1.60 7.16
N ILE A 212 -13.87 -2.48 7.24
CA ILE A 212 -14.34 -3.31 6.11
C ILE A 212 -14.83 -2.41 4.96
N ALA A 213 -15.60 -1.36 5.27
CA ALA A 213 -16.08 -0.38 4.28
C ALA A 213 -14.95 0.42 3.62
N THR A 214 -13.73 0.39 4.18
CA THR A 214 -12.53 1.01 3.61
C THR A 214 -11.70 0.03 2.80
N HIS A 215 -11.52 -1.21 3.28
CA HIS A 215 -10.70 -2.23 2.62
C HIS A 215 -11.10 -3.63 3.06
N TYR A 216 -11.39 -4.54 2.11
CA TYR A 216 -11.80 -5.91 2.44
C TYR A 216 -10.75 -6.72 3.22
N PHE A 217 -9.46 -6.38 3.13
CA PHE A 217 -8.44 -7.06 3.95
C PHE A 217 -8.58 -6.81 5.46
N MET A 218 -9.50 -5.95 5.88
CA MET A 218 -9.93 -5.90 7.28
C MET A 218 -10.52 -7.24 7.75
N PHE A 219 -11.07 -8.09 6.87
CA PHE A 219 -11.45 -9.44 7.25
C PHE A 219 -10.26 -10.27 7.77
N LEU A 220 -9.06 -10.10 7.19
CA LEU A 220 -7.84 -10.76 7.69
C LEU A 220 -7.42 -10.22 9.06
N VAL A 221 -7.59 -8.91 9.30
CA VAL A 221 -7.39 -8.28 10.62
C VAL A 221 -8.30 -8.93 11.65
N LEU A 222 -9.60 -9.01 11.36
CA LEU A 222 -10.62 -9.56 12.26
C LEU A 222 -10.42 -11.06 12.53
N LEU A 223 -10.04 -11.82 11.52
CA LEU A 223 -9.68 -13.24 11.69
C LEU A 223 -8.46 -13.41 12.59
N ALA A 224 -7.42 -12.59 12.40
CA ALA A 224 -6.23 -12.61 13.25
C ALA A 224 -6.57 -12.23 14.70
N GLU A 225 -7.43 -11.22 14.91
CA GLU A 225 -7.93 -10.84 16.24
C GLU A 225 -8.75 -11.96 16.87
N GLY A 226 -9.60 -12.63 16.09
CA GLY A 226 -10.37 -13.80 16.53
C GLY A 226 -9.46 -14.94 17.01
N ILE A 227 -8.39 -15.24 16.27
CA ILE A 227 -7.39 -16.24 16.66
C ILE A 227 -6.73 -15.85 17.99
N VAL A 228 -6.38 -14.56 18.19
CA VAL A 228 -5.81 -14.07 19.45
C VAL A 228 -6.78 -14.27 20.61
N ILE A 229 -8.06 -13.94 20.43
CA ILE A 229 -9.10 -14.10 21.46
C ILE A 229 -9.25 -15.58 21.83
N VAL A 230 -9.30 -16.47 20.84
CA VAL A 230 -9.36 -17.93 21.06
C VAL A 230 -8.11 -18.40 21.81
N ALA A 231 -6.92 -17.95 21.41
CA ALA A 231 -5.66 -18.32 22.08
C ALA A 231 -5.66 -17.88 23.55
N ILE A 232 -6.17 -16.68 23.87
CA ILE A 232 -6.31 -16.20 25.26
C ILE A 232 -7.27 -17.11 26.03
N GLY A 233 -8.41 -17.47 25.43
CA GLY A 233 -9.40 -18.36 26.02
C GLY A 233 -8.84 -19.75 26.33
N LEU A 234 -8.08 -20.34 25.39
CA LEU A 234 -7.43 -21.63 25.59
C LEU A 234 -6.39 -21.58 26.71
N VAL A 235 -5.56 -20.54 26.78
CA VAL A 235 -4.58 -20.37 27.86
C VAL A 235 -5.28 -20.20 29.20
N GLN A 236 -6.42 -19.53 29.24
CA GLN A 236 -7.22 -19.38 30.46
C GLN A 236 -7.84 -20.72 30.90
N SER A 237 -8.48 -21.44 29.98
CA SER A 237 -9.08 -22.76 30.23
C SER A 237 -8.06 -23.77 30.76
N TRP A 238 -6.87 -23.79 30.20
CA TRP A 238 -5.76 -24.65 30.66
C TRP A 238 -5.36 -24.37 32.12
N LYS A 239 -5.32 -23.10 32.51
CA LYS A 239 -4.99 -22.71 33.89
C LYS A 239 -6.09 -23.06 34.89
N GLU A 240 -7.31 -23.16 34.44
CA GLU A 240 -8.50 -23.43 35.27
C GLU A 240 -8.87 -24.93 35.29
N GLN A 241 -7.99 -25.82 34.82
CA GLN A 241 -8.21 -27.28 34.82
C GLN A 241 -9.55 -27.71 34.21
N GLY A 242 -10.01 -27.02 33.17
CA GLY A 242 -11.25 -27.33 32.46
C GLY A 242 -12.53 -26.81 33.10
N GLN A 243 -12.49 -26.16 34.26
CA GLN A 243 -13.67 -25.50 34.91
C GLN A 243 -13.99 -24.16 34.23
N TRP A 244 -13.97 -24.13 32.91
CA TRP A 244 -14.19 -22.91 32.15
C TRP A 244 -15.68 -22.62 31.96
N HIS A 245 -16.17 -21.54 32.53
CA HIS A 245 -17.51 -21.00 32.30
C HIS A 245 -17.46 -19.77 31.43
N PRO A 246 -17.46 -19.91 30.07
CA PRO A 246 -17.23 -18.82 29.13
C PRO A 246 -18.31 -17.74 29.15
N PHE A 247 -19.55 -18.12 29.50
CA PHE A 247 -20.72 -17.28 29.24
C PHE A 247 -20.79 -15.98 30.05
N ASN A 248 -20.21 -15.88 31.24
CA ASN A 248 -20.37 -14.68 32.09
C ASN A 248 -19.56 -13.46 31.63
N HIS A 249 -18.43 -13.65 30.91
CA HIS A 249 -17.55 -12.53 30.54
C HIS A 249 -17.43 -12.38 29.02
N TRP A 250 -17.76 -13.42 28.25
CA TRP A 250 -17.54 -13.51 26.81
C TRP A 250 -18.72 -13.06 25.94
N TRP A 251 -19.96 -13.05 26.48
CA TRP A 251 -21.14 -12.75 25.68
C TRP A 251 -21.08 -11.41 24.95
N ARG A 252 -20.41 -10.40 25.54
CA ARG A 252 -20.22 -9.09 24.88
C ARG A 252 -19.20 -9.16 23.76
N ILE A 253 -18.16 -9.98 23.88
CA ILE A 253 -17.18 -10.24 22.82
C ILE A 253 -17.86 -10.97 21.66
N VAL A 254 -18.69 -11.97 21.97
CA VAL A 254 -19.54 -12.65 20.97
C VAL A 254 -20.48 -11.66 20.31
N GLY A 255 -21.09 -10.75 21.08
CA GLY A 255 -21.92 -9.66 20.56
C GLY A 255 -21.17 -8.74 19.59
N VAL A 256 -19.90 -8.40 19.91
CA VAL A 256 -19.03 -7.64 18.98
C VAL A 256 -18.79 -8.44 17.71
N ALA A 257 -18.47 -9.73 17.81
CA ALA A 257 -18.25 -10.58 16.63
C ALA A 257 -19.50 -10.64 15.75
N LEU A 258 -20.68 -10.89 16.34
CA LEU A 258 -21.96 -10.94 15.62
C LEU A 258 -22.32 -9.59 14.97
N GLY A 259 -22.14 -8.47 15.70
CA GLY A 259 -22.37 -7.13 15.16
C GLY A 259 -21.42 -6.79 14.01
N THR A 260 -20.15 -7.21 14.12
CA THR A 260 -19.15 -7.05 13.05
C THR A 260 -19.51 -7.90 11.83
N VAL A 261 -19.92 -9.16 12.02
CA VAL A 261 -20.37 -10.05 10.93
C VAL A 261 -21.60 -9.47 10.25
N ALA A 262 -22.59 -8.98 11.00
CA ALA A 262 -23.78 -8.35 10.45
C ALA A 262 -23.44 -7.12 9.59
N GLY A 263 -22.55 -6.23 10.09
CA GLY A 263 -22.07 -5.08 9.32
C GLY A 263 -21.21 -5.44 8.11
N GLY A 264 -20.43 -6.53 8.20
CA GLY A 264 -19.62 -7.05 7.11
C GLY A 264 -20.43 -7.78 6.05
N ALA A 265 -21.53 -8.43 6.42
CA ALA A 265 -22.39 -9.18 5.50
C ALA A 265 -23.04 -8.32 4.41
N VAL A 266 -23.17 -7.01 4.63
CA VAL A 266 -23.63 -6.03 3.64
C VAL A 266 -22.79 -6.07 2.35
N TRP A 267 -21.52 -6.48 2.44
CA TRP A 267 -20.58 -6.52 1.32
C TRP A 267 -20.56 -7.85 0.57
N LEU A 268 -21.20 -8.93 1.09
CA LEU A 268 -21.19 -10.26 0.48
C LEU A 268 -21.69 -10.30 -0.97
N PRO A 269 -22.80 -9.62 -1.35
CA PRO A 269 -23.24 -9.62 -2.74
C PRO A 269 -22.18 -9.07 -3.70
N TYR A 270 -21.52 -7.97 -3.30
CA TYR A 270 -20.52 -7.30 -4.14
C TYR A 270 -19.21 -8.09 -4.24
N LEU A 271 -18.87 -8.91 -3.24
CA LEU A 271 -17.71 -9.80 -3.30
C LEU A 271 -17.93 -10.98 -4.25
N GLN A 272 -19.18 -11.45 -4.39
CA GLN A 272 -19.53 -12.56 -5.28
C GLN A 272 -19.54 -12.12 -6.75
N ASP A 273 -19.98 -10.89 -7.03
CA ASP A 273 -20.05 -10.33 -8.38
C ASP A 273 -18.72 -9.72 -8.85
N SER A 274 -17.68 -9.72 -8.00
CA SER A 274 -16.39 -9.14 -8.36
C SER A 274 -15.77 -9.87 -9.55
N ASP A 275 -15.39 -9.11 -10.59
CA ASP A 275 -14.73 -9.66 -11.78
C ASP A 275 -13.41 -10.34 -11.39
N SER A 276 -13.33 -11.65 -11.57
CA SER A 276 -12.14 -12.47 -11.30
C SER A 276 -10.91 -12.01 -12.09
N GLN A 277 -11.10 -11.32 -13.22
CA GLN A 277 -10.01 -10.77 -14.03
C GLN A 277 -9.24 -9.65 -13.32
N LEU A 278 -9.91 -8.87 -12.44
CA LEU A 278 -9.25 -7.80 -11.66
C LEU A 278 -8.26 -8.35 -10.62
N THR A 279 -8.42 -9.59 -10.20
CA THR A 279 -7.56 -10.27 -9.23
C THR A 279 -6.63 -11.32 -9.86
N SER A 280 -6.73 -11.55 -11.18
CA SER A 280 -5.94 -12.57 -11.89
C SER A 280 -4.42 -12.42 -11.71
N TRP A 281 -3.92 -11.21 -11.50
CA TRP A 281 -2.50 -10.92 -11.33
C TRP A 281 -1.89 -11.48 -10.03
N ILE A 282 -2.69 -11.83 -9.01
CA ILE A 282 -2.22 -12.48 -7.77
C ILE A 282 -2.35 -14.00 -7.80
N ILE A 283 -3.00 -14.57 -8.83
CA ILE A 283 -3.15 -16.02 -8.95
C ILE A 283 -1.81 -16.64 -9.35
N ARG A 284 -1.33 -17.61 -8.59
CA ARG A 284 -0.07 -18.35 -8.78
C ARG A 284 -0.31 -19.84 -8.55
N SER A 285 -0.97 -20.50 -9.51
CA SER A 285 -1.28 -21.93 -9.44
C SER A 285 -0.14 -22.83 -9.96
N ASP A 286 0.84 -22.28 -10.64
CA ASP A 286 1.86 -22.96 -11.44
C ASP A 286 3.27 -22.89 -10.83
N ARG A 287 3.38 -22.65 -9.53
CA ARG A 287 4.69 -22.59 -8.84
C ARG A 287 5.45 -23.90 -8.95
N SER A 288 6.75 -23.80 -9.28
CA SER A 288 7.66 -24.93 -9.41
C SER A 288 8.96 -24.71 -8.63
N GLY A 289 9.57 -25.78 -8.13
CA GLY A 289 10.88 -25.75 -7.50
C GLY A 289 11.02 -24.68 -6.40
N LEU A 290 11.97 -23.77 -6.56
CA LEU A 290 12.28 -22.71 -5.58
C LEU A 290 11.22 -21.61 -5.50
N GLU A 291 10.33 -21.48 -6.47
CA GLU A 291 9.24 -20.46 -6.46
C GLU A 291 8.28 -20.62 -5.28
N TRP A 292 8.26 -21.82 -4.66
CA TRP A 292 7.53 -22.05 -3.40
C TRP A 292 8.10 -21.25 -2.22
N LEU A 293 9.34 -20.79 -2.29
CA LEU A 293 9.96 -19.95 -1.26
C LEU A 293 9.73 -18.46 -1.48
N ASP A 294 9.26 -18.03 -2.66
CA ASP A 294 9.04 -16.62 -2.99
C ASP A 294 8.14 -15.88 -1.99
N PRO A 295 6.97 -16.43 -1.56
CA PRO A 295 6.13 -15.76 -0.58
C PRO A 295 6.82 -15.53 0.77
N ILE A 296 7.69 -16.45 1.18
CA ILE A 296 8.48 -16.31 2.42
C ILE A 296 9.52 -15.21 2.25
N GLY A 297 10.26 -15.24 1.13
CA GLY A 297 11.26 -14.22 0.80
C GLY A 297 10.64 -12.82 0.70
N GLN A 298 9.50 -12.70 0.02
CA GLN A 298 8.73 -11.45 -0.12
C GLN A 298 8.24 -10.93 1.25
N SER A 299 7.77 -11.82 2.12
CA SER A 299 7.35 -11.45 3.48
C SER A 299 8.53 -10.90 4.29
N ILE A 300 9.68 -11.58 4.26
CA ILE A 300 10.90 -11.13 4.96
C ILE A 300 11.35 -9.77 4.40
N ALA A 301 11.39 -9.61 3.08
CA ALA A 301 11.73 -8.34 2.44
C ALA A 301 10.74 -7.23 2.86
N GLY A 302 9.45 -7.54 2.92
CA GLY A 302 8.41 -6.64 3.40
C GLY A 302 8.65 -6.19 4.85
N TRP A 303 8.98 -7.11 5.77
CA TRP A 303 9.26 -6.75 7.17
C TRP A 303 10.51 -5.89 7.32
N ILE A 304 11.57 -6.18 6.55
CA ILE A 304 12.79 -5.38 6.53
C ILE A 304 12.47 -3.96 6.04
N THR A 305 11.76 -3.86 4.91
CA THR A 305 11.50 -2.58 4.25
C THR A 305 10.43 -1.73 4.96
N MET A 306 9.69 -2.30 5.93
CA MET A 306 8.89 -1.49 6.85
C MET A 306 9.74 -0.57 7.72
N ILE A 307 10.94 -0.99 8.10
CA ILE A 307 11.79 -0.29 9.06
C ILE A 307 13.04 0.30 8.39
N PHE A 308 13.65 -0.44 7.46
CA PHE A 308 14.89 -0.09 6.79
C PHE A 308 14.74 -0.16 5.28
N LEU A 309 15.23 0.83 4.58
CA LEU A 309 15.34 0.80 3.13
C LEU A 309 16.61 1.51 2.69
N LEU A 310 17.30 0.95 1.73
CA LEU A 310 18.46 1.54 1.05
C LEU A 310 18.18 1.55 -0.46
N PRO A 311 19.01 2.22 -1.28
CA PRO A 311 18.77 2.34 -2.72
C PRO A 311 18.86 1.02 -3.50
N ILE A 312 17.87 0.12 -3.29
CA ILE A 312 17.76 -1.18 -3.98
C ILE A 312 17.17 -1.07 -5.39
N GLN A 313 16.77 0.12 -5.78
CA GLN A 313 16.22 0.42 -7.11
C GLN A 313 17.03 1.54 -7.80
N ALA A 314 18.30 1.68 -7.44
CA ALA A 314 19.21 2.59 -8.12
C ALA A 314 19.58 2.08 -9.53
N ALA A 315 19.94 3.00 -10.42
CA ALA A 315 20.37 2.65 -11.77
C ALA A 315 21.67 1.81 -11.83
N ASN A 316 22.55 1.96 -10.82
CA ASN A 316 23.81 1.24 -10.75
C ASN A 316 23.65 -0.11 -10.03
N PRO A 317 23.90 -1.26 -10.68
CA PRO A 317 23.75 -2.59 -10.08
C PRO A 317 24.65 -2.81 -8.85
N GLY A 318 25.84 -2.20 -8.82
CA GLY A 318 26.74 -2.27 -7.66
C GLY A 318 26.14 -1.61 -6.41
N VAL A 319 25.44 -0.48 -6.57
CA VAL A 319 24.71 0.18 -5.49
C VAL A 319 23.56 -0.69 -4.99
N VAL A 320 22.82 -1.33 -5.90
CA VAL A 320 21.73 -2.25 -5.57
C VAL A 320 22.22 -3.43 -4.73
N LEU A 321 23.31 -4.09 -5.19
CA LEU A 321 23.90 -5.23 -4.47
C LEU A 321 24.43 -4.80 -3.09
N ALA A 322 25.19 -3.71 -3.03
CA ALA A 322 25.72 -3.22 -1.76
C ALA A 322 24.60 -2.84 -0.78
N SER A 323 23.53 -2.20 -1.26
CA SER A 323 22.35 -1.86 -0.48
C SER A 323 21.64 -3.11 0.06
N GLY A 324 21.46 -4.15 -0.78
CA GLY A 324 20.87 -5.41 -0.38
C GLY A 324 21.67 -6.11 0.72
N VAL A 325 22.98 -6.24 0.55
CA VAL A 325 23.89 -6.82 1.56
C VAL A 325 23.84 -6.01 2.86
N ALA A 326 23.91 -4.68 2.77
CA ALA A 326 23.87 -3.81 3.95
C ALA A 326 22.53 -3.93 4.70
N LEU A 327 21.39 -4.05 4.01
CA LEU A 327 20.07 -4.29 4.61
C LEU A 327 20.02 -5.62 5.36
N ILE A 328 20.56 -6.70 4.78
CA ILE A 328 20.64 -8.01 5.43
C ILE A 328 21.49 -7.92 6.71
N LEU A 329 22.70 -7.36 6.61
CA LEU A 329 23.59 -7.22 7.77
C LEU A 329 22.98 -6.34 8.87
N LEU A 330 22.35 -5.23 8.51
CA LEU A 330 21.64 -4.35 9.44
C LEU A 330 20.50 -5.08 10.14
N THR A 331 19.75 -5.88 9.41
CA THR A 331 18.64 -6.68 9.95
C THR A 331 19.14 -7.76 10.90
N LEU A 332 20.16 -8.52 10.52
CA LEU A 332 20.80 -9.52 11.37
C LEU A 332 21.40 -8.92 12.65
N TRP A 333 21.89 -7.67 12.57
CA TRP A 333 22.40 -6.96 13.73
C TRP A 333 21.29 -6.39 14.63
N THR A 334 20.17 -5.95 14.06
CA THR A 334 19.04 -5.32 14.77
C THR A 334 18.11 -6.34 15.40
N PHE A 335 17.76 -7.39 14.67
CA PHE A 335 16.76 -8.39 15.07
C PHE A 335 17.02 -9.01 16.44
N PRO A 336 18.26 -9.49 16.79
CA PRO A 336 18.50 -10.06 18.11
C PRO A 336 18.31 -9.07 19.26
N LYS A 337 18.55 -7.76 19.01
CA LYS A 337 18.37 -6.71 20.02
C LYS A 337 16.89 -6.46 20.29
N VAL A 338 16.09 -6.35 19.25
CA VAL A 338 14.64 -6.20 19.36
C VAL A 338 14.02 -7.44 20.01
N LEU A 339 14.40 -8.64 19.56
CA LEU A 339 13.91 -9.89 20.14
C LEU A 339 14.25 -10.02 21.63
N ARG A 340 15.49 -9.76 22.02
CA ARG A 340 15.89 -9.77 23.45
C ARG A 340 15.10 -8.73 24.25
N GLY A 341 14.86 -7.55 23.67
CA GLY A 341 14.03 -6.52 24.29
C GLY A 341 12.58 -6.99 24.50
N LEU A 342 11.98 -7.63 23.52
CA LEU A 342 10.63 -8.22 23.61
C LEU A 342 10.57 -9.36 24.62
N LEU A 343 11.55 -10.26 24.65
CA LEU A 343 11.64 -11.34 25.63
C LEU A 343 11.74 -10.79 27.06
N LEU A 344 12.41 -9.67 27.29
CA LEU A 344 12.42 -8.98 28.58
C LEU A 344 11.06 -8.41 28.94
N GLN A 345 10.33 -7.82 27.98
CA GLN A 345 8.96 -7.37 28.19
C GLN A 345 8.00 -8.53 28.49
N LEU A 346 8.18 -9.67 27.85
CA LEU A 346 7.37 -10.88 28.05
C LEU A 346 7.53 -11.45 29.47
N LYS A 347 8.73 -11.30 30.08
CA LYS A 347 9.01 -11.73 31.46
C LYS A 347 8.36 -10.82 32.51
N ARG A 348 8.02 -9.56 32.16
CA ARG A 348 7.40 -8.60 33.10
C ARG A 348 5.90 -8.80 33.15
N PHE A 349 5.34 -8.93 34.33
CA PHE A 349 3.91 -9.12 34.55
C PHE A 349 3.03 -8.06 33.86
N GLU A 350 3.45 -6.79 33.92
CA GLU A 350 2.69 -5.64 33.40
C GLU A 350 2.62 -5.61 31.87
N THR A 351 3.66 -6.08 31.16
CA THR A 351 3.79 -5.94 29.71
C THR A 351 3.67 -7.24 28.94
N ARG A 352 3.72 -8.40 29.64
CA ARG A 352 3.63 -9.73 29.00
C ARG A 352 2.37 -9.92 28.15
N LEU A 353 1.22 -9.41 28.63
CA LEU A 353 -0.04 -9.50 27.89
C LEU A 353 0.01 -8.72 26.60
N ALA A 354 0.61 -7.52 26.59
CA ALA A 354 0.75 -6.71 25.39
C ALA A 354 1.64 -7.39 24.34
N VAL A 355 2.78 -7.96 24.77
CA VAL A 355 3.66 -8.71 23.85
C VAL A 355 2.95 -9.95 23.32
N PHE A 356 2.22 -10.68 24.17
CA PHE A 356 1.46 -11.85 23.76
C PHE A 356 0.39 -11.49 22.73
N VAL A 357 -0.47 -10.50 23.02
CA VAL A 357 -1.58 -10.10 22.14
C VAL A 357 -1.07 -9.60 20.79
N LEU A 358 -0.14 -8.64 20.78
CA LEU A 358 0.38 -8.08 19.53
C LEU A 358 1.28 -9.06 18.78
N GLY A 359 2.02 -9.91 19.50
CA GLY A 359 2.85 -10.96 18.91
C GLY A 359 2.01 -12.07 18.25
N CYS A 360 0.98 -12.58 18.97
CA CYS A 360 0.04 -13.55 18.41
C CYS A 360 -0.71 -12.94 17.21
N TYR A 361 -1.15 -11.68 17.30
CA TYR A 361 -1.80 -10.99 16.19
C TYR A 361 -0.89 -10.94 14.95
N PHE A 362 0.38 -10.55 15.12
CA PHE A 362 1.34 -10.53 14.02
C PHE A 362 1.53 -11.92 13.40
N VAL A 363 1.78 -12.94 14.23
CA VAL A 363 1.97 -14.31 13.76
C VAL A 363 0.73 -14.85 13.07
N SER A 364 -0.47 -14.59 13.63
CA SER A 364 -1.75 -15.01 13.03
C SER A 364 -1.99 -14.31 11.69
N SER A 365 -1.70 -13.00 11.60
CA SER A 365 -1.84 -12.26 10.34
C SER A 365 -0.91 -12.81 9.25
N VAL A 366 0.36 -13.08 9.57
CA VAL A 366 1.32 -13.69 8.65
C VAL A 366 0.87 -15.10 8.25
N GLY A 367 0.42 -15.89 9.22
CA GLY A 367 -0.10 -17.24 8.98
C GLY A 367 -1.32 -17.23 8.05
N LEU A 368 -2.23 -16.25 8.18
CA LEU A 368 -3.37 -16.06 7.27
C LEU A 368 -2.91 -15.67 5.86
N PHE A 369 -1.93 -14.77 5.73
CA PHE A 369 -1.36 -14.41 4.41
C PHE A 369 -0.77 -15.64 3.72
N TRP A 370 0.04 -16.42 4.42
CA TRP A 370 0.60 -17.65 3.87
C TRP A 370 -0.48 -18.72 3.62
N GLY A 371 -1.47 -18.83 4.52
CA GLY A 371 -2.60 -19.73 4.33
C GLY A 371 -3.35 -19.43 3.03
N VAL A 372 -3.72 -18.16 2.79
CA VAL A 372 -4.36 -17.75 1.55
C VAL A 372 -3.43 -17.99 0.34
N THR A 373 -2.16 -17.65 0.47
CA THR A 373 -1.19 -17.79 -0.61
C THR A 373 -0.93 -19.24 -1.03
N TYR A 374 -0.81 -20.15 -0.07
CA TYR A 374 -0.47 -21.54 -0.38
C TYR A 374 -1.69 -22.46 -0.56
N LEU A 375 -2.80 -22.21 0.16
CA LEU A 375 -4.00 -23.07 0.07
C LEU A 375 -4.94 -22.67 -1.06
N PHE A 376 -5.00 -21.36 -1.38
CA PHE A 376 -5.92 -20.83 -2.41
C PHE A 376 -5.19 -20.33 -3.64
N ALA A 377 -3.86 -20.45 -3.72
CA ALA A 377 -3.03 -19.97 -4.81
C ALA A 377 -3.15 -18.46 -5.08
N LEU A 378 -3.63 -17.67 -4.12
CA LEU A 378 -3.77 -16.21 -4.19
C LEU A 378 -2.57 -15.56 -3.48
N ASP A 379 -1.55 -15.14 -4.22
CA ASP A 379 -0.30 -14.62 -3.66
C ASP A 379 -0.46 -13.21 -3.08
N LEU A 380 -0.88 -13.14 -1.81
CA LEU A 380 -1.02 -11.87 -1.09
C LEU A 380 0.33 -11.21 -0.76
N THR A 381 1.44 -11.95 -0.83
CA THR A 381 2.77 -11.46 -0.49
C THR A 381 3.42 -10.67 -1.63
N SER A 382 2.93 -10.85 -2.87
CA SER A 382 3.43 -10.16 -4.07
C SER A 382 3.21 -8.64 -4.06
N ALA A 383 2.27 -8.14 -3.24
CA ALA A 383 1.98 -6.72 -3.10
C ALA A 383 2.25 -6.22 -1.67
N PHE A 384 3.42 -5.61 -1.46
CA PHE A 384 3.84 -5.13 -0.14
C PHE A 384 2.82 -4.21 0.54
N ARG A 385 2.03 -3.45 -0.23
CA ARG A 385 0.98 -2.58 0.30
C ARG A 385 -0.05 -3.30 1.17
N TYR A 386 -0.28 -4.58 0.97
CA TYR A 386 -1.21 -5.37 1.79
C TYR A 386 -0.72 -5.62 3.22
N ASN A 387 0.55 -5.43 3.47
CA ASN A 387 1.14 -5.57 4.80
C ASN A 387 0.63 -4.51 5.82
N PHE A 388 -0.18 -3.53 5.38
CA PHE A 388 -0.85 -2.59 6.29
C PHE A 388 -1.64 -3.32 7.39
N VAL A 389 -2.11 -4.54 7.12
CA VAL A 389 -2.86 -5.40 8.06
C VAL A 389 -2.12 -5.57 9.38
N TYR A 390 -0.83 -5.85 9.37
CA TYR A 390 -0.05 -6.08 10.58
C TYR A 390 1.02 -5.02 10.86
N PHE A 391 1.19 -4.05 9.98
CA PHE A 391 2.20 -2.99 10.11
C PHE A 391 2.15 -2.23 11.45
N PRO A 392 0.97 -1.80 11.98
CA PRO A 392 0.91 -1.14 13.28
C PRO A 392 1.42 -2.00 14.43
N ALA A 393 1.12 -3.29 14.42
CA ALA A 393 1.61 -4.22 15.44
C ALA A 393 3.13 -4.38 15.37
N VAL A 394 3.72 -4.47 14.16
CA VAL A 394 5.18 -4.52 13.96
C VAL A 394 5.84 -3.27 14.52
N VAL A 395 5.34 -2.07 14.19
CA VAL A 395 5.89 -0.80 14.68
C VAL A 395 5.88 -0.73 16.20
N VAL A 396 4.78 -1.12 16.84
CA VAL A 396 4.67 -1.08 18.31
C VAL A 396 5.53 -2.16 18.96
N LEU A 397 5.61 -3.37 18.41
CA LEU A 397 6.48 -4.44 18.94
C LEU A 397 7.96 -4.07 18.82
N VAL A 398 8.40 -3.58 17.65
CA VAL A 398 9.78 -3.10 17.47
C VAL A 398 10.06 -1.95 18.44
N GLY A 399 9.15 -1.01 18.57
CA GLY A 399 9.23 0.10 19.54
C GLY A 399 9.37 -0.39 20.98
N ALA A 400 8.61 -1.41 21.40
CA ALA A 400 8.70 -2.00 22.73
C ALA A 400 10.04 -2.73 22.96
N GLY A 401 10.56 -3.43 21.96
CA GLY A 401 11.89 -4.03 21.98
C GLY A 401 13.00 -2.98 22.16
N LEU A 402 12.96 -1.91 21.36
CA LEU A 402 13.93 -0.82 21.43
C LEU A 402 13.84 -0.04 22.75
N ALA A 403 12.64 0.18 23.29
CA ALA A 403 12.43 0.81 24.58
C ALA A 403 13.10 0.01 25.72
N SER A 404 13.05 -1.33 25.66
CA SER A 404 13.74 -2.20 26.63
C SER A 404 15.27 -2.10 26.52
N VAL A 405 15.79 -2.04 25.30
CA VAL A 405 17.23 -1.82 25.08
C VAL A 405 17.65 -0.47 25.65
N TRP A 406 16.86 0.58 25.40
CA TRP A 406 17.10 1.93 25.91
C TRP A 406 17.06 1.98 27.44
N THR A 407 16.05 1.42 28.09
CA THR A 407 15.93 1.39 29.57
C THR A 407 17.03 0.58 30.24
N GLY A 408 17.50 -0.51 29.62
CA GLY A 408 18.66 -1.27 30.09
C GLY A 408 19.95 -0.46 30.13
N VAL A 409 20.05 0.63 29.36
CA VAL A 409 21.13 1.63 29.47
C VAL A 409 20.94 2.49 30.74
N MET A 410 19.70 2.87 31.02
CA MET A 410 19.37 3.78 32.14
C MET A 410 19.45 3.11 33.50
N SER A 411 19.25 1.77 33.60
CA SER A 411 19.27 1.03 34.86
C SER A 411 20.70 0.79 35.38
N ASN A 412 21.74 0.92 34.55
CA ASN A 412 23.14 0.70 34.95
C ASN A 412 24.00 1.92 34.59
N PRO A 413 23.74 3.11 35.16
CA PRO A 413 24.60 4.26 34.93
C PRO A 413 25.88 4.10 35.75
N ARG A 414 27.02 4.15 35.13
CA ARG A 414 28.26 4.51 35.84
C ARG A 414 28.02 5.87 36.50
N LYS A 415 28.22 5.94 37.83
CA LYS A 415 27.79 7.05 38.68
C LYS A 415 28.25 8.47 38.27
N ASP A 416 29.19 8.56 37.30
CA ASP A 416 29.88 9.83 36.93
C ASP A 416 29.70 10.19 35.45
N ALA A 417 28.68 9.72 34.75
CA ALA A 417 28.56 9.95 33.33
C ALA A 417 27.66 11.16 33.00
N GLY A 418 28.25 12.26 32.55
CA GLY A 418 27.53 13.37 31.92
C GLY A 418 26.75 12.95 30.66
N PRO A 419 25.86 13.83 30.11
CA PRO A 419 24.94 13.48 29.01
C PRO A 419 25.63 12.94 27.76
N LEU A 420 26.82 13.38 27.42
CA LEU A 420 27.63 12.88 26.30
C LEU A 420 28.13 11.44 26.52
N LYS A 421 28.50 11.08 27.78
CA LYS A 421 28.91 9.70 28.12
C LYS A 421 27.73 8.69 28.10
N PHE A 422 26.49 9.16 28.34
CA PHE A 422 25.29 8.34 28.17
C PHE A 422 25.14 7.88 26.72
N LEU A 423 25.31 8.77 25.73
CA LEU A 423 25.29 8.45 24.31
C LEU A 423 26.44 7.51 23.88
N SER A 424 27.51 7.42 24.68
CA SER A 424 28.64 6.54 24.40
C SER A 424 28.40 5.06 24.73
N THR A 425 27.31 4.71 25.42
CA THR A 425 27.01 3.32 25.73
C THR A 425 26.59 2.55 24.47
N GLY A 426 27.12 1.33 24.24
CA GLY A 426 26.84 0.54 23.04
C GLY A 426 25.34 0.25 22.81
N LYS A 427 24.54 0.24 23.87
CA LYS A 427 23.08 0.03 23.79
C LYS A 427 22.35 1.27 23.29
N ALA A 428 22.65 2.47 23.83
CA ALA A 428 22.05 3.71 23.35
C ALA A 428 22.42 3.98 21.89
N ARG A 429 23.70 3.78 21.53
CA ARG A 429 24.17 3.88 20.15
C ARG A 429 23.36 2.98 19.21
N SER A 430 23.07 1.75 19.63
CA SER A 430 22.27 0.82 18.79
C SER A 430 20.89 1.38 18.47
N VAL A 431 20.17 1.95 19.44
CA VAL A 431 18.84 2.52 19.21
C VAL A 431 18.91 3.75 18.29
N ILE A 432 19.93 4.60 18.50
CA ILE A 432 20.15 5.78 17.65
C ILE A 432 20.47 5.37 16.22
N VAL A 433 21.37 4.39 16.02
CA VAL A 433 21.73 3.88 14.69
C VAL A 433 20.50 3.30 13.98
N ILE A 434 19.66 2.53 14.68
CA ILE A 434 18.41 2.00 14.12
C ILE A 434 17.49 3.15 13.66
N GLY A 435 17.31 4.18 14.49
CA GLY A 435 16.52 5.35 14.14
C GLY A 435 17.08 6.12 12.93
N LEU A 436 18.40 6.34 12.89
CA LEU A 436 19.07 7.00 11.76
C LEU A 436 18.99 6.18 10.47
N MET A 437 19.12 4.87 10.55
CA MET A 437 18.98 3.99 9.38
C MET A 437 17.52 3.93 8.88
N SER A 438 16.53 4.00 9.78
CA SER A 438 15.13 4.15 9.38
C SER A 438 14.87 5.50 8.71
N LEU A 439 15.47 6.59 9.22
CA LEU A 439 15.40 7.91 8.58
C LEU A 439 16.09 7.91 7.20
N LEU A 440 17.23 7.26 7.06
CA LEU A 440 17.88 7.08 5.76
C LEU A 440 16.96 6.31 4.79
N GLY A 441 16.25 5.30 5.29
CA GLY A 441 15.23 4.59 4.52
C GLY A 441 14.07 5.49 4.09
N ALA A 442 13.62 6.40 4.96
CA ALA A 442 12.64 7.42 4.60
C ALA A 442 13.16 8.32 3.45
N LEU A 443 14.41 8.78 3.55
CA LEU A 443 15.06 9.57 2.51
C LEU A 443 15.18 8.80 1.18
N THR A 444 15.49 7.50 1.23
CA THR A 444 15.51 6.62 0.05
C THR A 444 14.16 6.62 -0.69
N VAL A 445 13.03 6.60 0.06
CA VAL A 445 11.68 6.65 -0.55
C VAL A 445 11.40 8.00 -1.20
N VAL A 446 11.66 9.10 -0.47
CA VAL A 446 11.31 10.45 -0.96
C VAL A 446 12.23 10.93 -2.10
N THR A 447 13.41 10.32 -2.27
CA THR A 447 14.32 10.56 -3.41
C THR A 447 14.13 9.57 -4.55
N ASN A 448 13.06 8.78 -4.55
CA ASN A 448 12.73 7.81 -5.60
C ASN A 448 13.79 6.71 -5.85
N LEU A 449 14.57 6.34 -4.84
CA LEU A 449 15.56 5.26 -4.89
C LEU A 449 15.06 3.93 -4.32
N GLY A 450 13.79 3.88 -3.92
CA GLY A 450 13.10 2.69 -3.43
C GLY A 450 11.59 2.88 -3.41
N TYR A 451 10.84 1.77 -3.36
CA TYR A 451 9.39 1.77 -3.50
C TYR A 451 8.92 2.50 -4.78
N GLN A 452 9.54 2.15 -5.90
CA GLN A 452 9.11 2.59 -7.21
C GLN A 452 7.70 2.09 -7.52
N LYS A 453 7.00 2.77 -8.43
CA LYS A 453 5.67 2.35 -8.87
C LYS A 453 5.75 1.03 -9.62
N THR A 454 4.74 0.19 -9.44
CA THR A 454 4.60 -1.10 -10.13
C THR A 454 4.45 -0.92 -11.65
N HIS A 455 3.92 0.22 -12.06
CA HIS A 455 3.80 0.61 -13.47
C HIS A 455 4.56 1.92 -13.70
N ARG A 456 5.42 1.93 -14.72
CA ARG A 456 6.28 3.07 -15.09
C ARG A 456 5.88 3.65 -16.45
N PRO A 457 4.70 4.31 -16.54
CA PRO A 457 4.26 4.95 -17.78
C PRO A 457 5.14 6.11 -18.23
N ASP A 458 5.84 6.75 -17.30
CA ASP A 458 6.81 7.82 -17.54
C ASP A 458 7.93 7.39 -18.47
N ILE A 459 8.50 6.19 -18.28
CA ILE A 459 9.58 5.66 -19.12
C ILE A 459 9.04 5.31 -20.53
N VAL A 460 7.84 4.74 -20.59
CA VAL A 460 7.21 4.42 -21.89
C VAL A 460 6.89 5.69 -22.67
N ALA A 461 6.34 6.71 -22.01
CA ALA A 461 6.05 8.00 -22.61
C ALA A 461 7.34 8.68 -23.14
N GLN A 462 8.43 8.64 -22.37
CA GLN A 462 9.73 9.16 -22.80
C GLN A 462 10.28 8.41 -24.03
N ASP A 463 10.13 7.07 -24.06
CA ASP A 463 10.53 6.30 -25.25
C ASP A 463 9.69 6.67 -26.48
N ILE A 464 8.38 6.89 -26.33
CA ILE A 464 7.48 7.34 -27.39
C ILE A 464 7.93 8.71 -27.91
N GLN A 465 8.17 9.68 -27.04
CA GLN A 465 8.64 11.02 -27.43
C GLN A 465 9.99 10.98 -28.15
N ASN A 466 10.95 10.18 -27.66
CA ASN A 466 12.30 10.18 -28.18
C ASN A 466 12.45 9.40 -29.49
N ARG A 467 11.53 8.48 -29.83
CA ARG A 467 11.67 7.56 -30.96
C ARG A 467 10.65 7.74 -32.07
N SER A 468 9.52 8.39 -31.78
CA SER A 468 8.54 8.71 -32.82
C SER A 468 9.05 9.84 -33.70
N GLN A 469 8.83 9.70 -35.00
CA GLN A 469 9.29 10.66 -36.02
C GLN A 469 8.14 11.41 -36.72
N GLY A 470 6.89 10.93 -36.50
CA GLY A 470 5.68 11.49 -37.09
C GLY A 470 4.45 11.21 -36.22
N ASP A 471 3.31 11.05 -36.90
CA ASP A 471 2.06 10.67 -36.18
C ASP A 471 2.25 9.36 -35.44
N ALA A 472 1.81 9.30 -34.20
CA ALA A 472 1.95 8.12 -33.35
C ALA A 472 0.58 7.55 -32.96
N LEU A 473 0.41 6.23 -33.09
CA LEU A 473 -0.73 5.48 -32.57
C LEU A 473 -0.26 4.52 -31.48
N VAL A 474 -0.76 4.72 -30.27
CA VAL A 474 -0.43 3.90 -29.09
C VAL A 474 -1.57 2.95 -28.79
N VAL A 475 -1.34 1.65 -28.97
CA VAL A 475 -2.37 0.62 -28.87
C VAL A 475 -2.09 -0.31 -27.69
N ILE A 476 -3.11 -0.56 -26.85
CA ILE A 476 -3.06 -1.56 -25.79
C ILE A 476 -4.16 -2.60 -25.95
N ALA A 477 -3.83 -3.89 -25.72
CA ALA A 477 -4.85 -4.93 -25.62
C ALA A 477 -5.67 -4.73 -24.34
N HIS A 478 -7.00 -4.70 -24.45
CA HIS A 478 -7.91 -4.32 -23.38
C HIS A 478 -8.80 -5.49 -22.95
N GLN A 479 -8.77 -5.81 -21.67
CA GLN A 479 -9.65 -6.79 -21.00
C GLN A 479 -10.42 -6.16 -19.85
N THR A 480 -9.77 -5.29 -19.08
CA THR A 480 -10.32 -4.65 -17.88
C THR A 480 -9.92 -3.17 -17.84
N HIS A 481 -10.52 -2.39 -16.98
CA HIS A 481 -10.15 -1.00 -16.76
C HIS A 481 -8.68 -0.82 -16.28
N GLY A 482 -8.01 -1.90 -15.84
CA GLY A 482 -6.59 -1.86 -15.55
C GLY A 482 -5.73 -1.49 -16.75
N GLN A 483 -6.07 -1.98 -17.98
CA GLN A 483 -5.37 -1.57 -19.20
C GLN A 483 -5.73 -0.14 -19.59
N THR A 484 -6.96 0.29 -19.38
CA THR A 484 -7.34 1.70 -19.58
C THR A 484 -6.48 2.62 -18.71
N GLY A 485 -6.37 2.34 -17.41
CA GLY A 485 -5.51 3.11 -16.51
C GLY A 485 -4.03 3.11 -16.91
N ARG A 486 -3.51 2.01 -17.49
CA ARG A 486 -2.15 1.96 -18.06
C ARG A 486 -1.99 2.90 -19.24
N LEU A 487 -2.95 2.90 -20.17
CA LEU A 487 -2.93 3.78 -21.33
C LEU A 487 -3.09 5.25 -20.93
N MET A 488 -4.00 5.54 -19.97
CA MET A 488 -4.14 6.87 -19.36
C MET A 488 -2.81 7.35 -18.75
N GLY A 489 -2.04 6.45 -18.12
CA GLY A 489 -0.73 6.77 -17.58
C GLY A 489 0.25 7.27 -18.64
N ILE A 490 0.27 6.63 -19.81
CA ILE A 490 1.11 7.07 -20.93
C ILE A 490 0.62 8.42 -21.46
N ALA A 491 -0.69 8.56 -21.73
CA ALA A 491 -1.27 9.81 -22.22
C ALA A 491 -1.02 10.98 -21.24
N TRP A 492 -1.18 10.73 -19.95
CA TRP A 492 -0.90 11.72 -18.90
C TRP A 492 0.55 12.22 -18.94
N ASN A 493 1.52 11.28 -18.99
CA ASN A 493 2.92 11.67 -19.01
C ASN A 493 3.29 12.37 -20.34
N LEU A 494 2.75 11.96 -21.49
CA LEU A 494 2.97 12.64 -22.76
C LEU A 494 2.47 14.09 -22.73
N GLN A 495 1.34 14.38 -22.08
CA GLN A 495 0.83 15.74 -21.91
C GLN A 495 1.65 16.60 -20.95
N HIS A 496 2.15 16.01 -19.84
CA HIS A 496 2.79 16.76 -18.74
C HIS A 496 4.32 16.74 -18.81
N SER A 497 4.93 15.85 -19.59
CA SER A 497 6.40 15.87 -19.86
C SER A 497 6.80 16.91 -20.90
N ALA A 498 5.86 17.52 -21.62
CA ALA A 498 6.10 18.59 -22.59
C ALA A 498 6.47 19.94 -21.95
N GLY A 499 6.80 19.95 -20.66
CA GLY A 499 7.06 21.12 -19.85
C GLY A 499 8.49 21.65 -19.85
N SER A 500 9.18 21.69 -21.00
CA SER A 500 10.15 22.77 -21.23
C SER A 500 9.43 23.85 -22.03
N PRO A 501 9.37 25.11 -21.54
CA PRO A 501 8.69 26.19 -22.26
C PRO A 501 9.23 26.48 -23.68
N GLU A 502 10.33 25.83 -24.04
CA GLU A 502 11.06 26.09 -25.29
C GLU A 502 10.77 25.12 -26.44
N GLN A 503 10.03 24.03 -26.21
CA GLN A 503 9.61 23.14 -27.29
C GLN A 503 8.12 22.79 -27.19
N PRO A 504 7.28 23.23 -28.17
CA PRO A 504 5.92 22.75 -28.25
C PRO A 504 5.91 21.22 -28.45
N PRO A 505 4.90 20.52 -27.96
CA PRO A 505 4.78 19.08 -28.18
C PRO A 505 4.70 18.82 -29.69
N THR A 506 5.79 18.32 -30.27
CA THR A 506 5.85 18.00 -31.71
C THR A 506 5.06 16.73 -32.03
N LEU A 507 4.63 15.99 -31.02
CA LEU A 507 3.93 14.72 -31.15
C LEU A 507 2.48 14.88 -30.65
N ASN A 508 1.49 14.60 -31.50
CA ASN A 508 0.08 14.50 -31.13
C ASN A 508 -0.37 13.02 -31.18
N PRO A 509 -0.06 12.23 -30.13
CA PRO A 509 -0.31 10.79 -30.15
C PRO A 509 -1.81 10.51 -30.06
N ARG A 510 -2.25 9.51 -30.83
CA ARG A 510 -3.58 8.92 -30.73
C ARG A 510 -3.51 7.60 -29.95
N PHE A 511 -4.61 7.21 -29.37
CA PHE A 511 -4.68 6.06 -28.47
C PHE A 511 -5.77 5.09 -28.89
N LEU A 512 -5.53 3.78 -28.69
CA LEU A 512 -6.51 2.76 -29.01
C LEU A 512 -6.57 1.70 -27.90
N LEU A 513 -7.75 1.50 -27.33
CA LEU A 513 -8.08 0.37 -26.47
C LEU A 513 -8.61 -0.75 -27.37
N ALA A 514 -7.77 -1.72 -27.73
CA ALA A 514 -8.16 -2.81 -28.60
C ALA A 514 -8.77 -3.96 -27.78
N PRO A 515 -10.10 -4.20 -27.85
CA PRO A 515 -10.76 -5.18 -26.99
C PRO A 515 -10.28 -6.60 -27.31
N LEU A 516 -9.80 -7.30 -26.28
CA LEU A 516 -9.44 -8.70 -26.35
C LEU A 516 -10.67 -9.52 -25.89
N THR A 517 -11.40 -10.04 -26.86
CA THR A 517 -12.55 -10.91 -26.65
C THR A 517 -12.17 -12.37 -26.87
N ARG A 518 -13.10 -13.32 -26.61
CA ARG A 518 -12.91 -14.74 -26.94
C ARG A 518 -12.70 -14.97 -28.44
N ASP A 519 -13.21 -14.08 -29.31
CA ASP A 519 -12.91 -14.08 -30.73
C ASP A 519 -11.59 -13.32 -30.99
N GLU A 520 -10.52 -14.08 -31.17
CA GLU A 520 -9.18 -13.57 -31.50
C GLU A 520 -9.15 -12.67 -32.75
N ARG A 521 -10.13 -12.80 -33.65
CA ARG A 521 -10.23 -11.97 -34.86
C ARG A 521 -10.72 -10.56 -34.56
N SER A 522 -11.34 -10.33 -33.38
CA SER A 522 -11.85 -9.01 -33.01
C SER A 522 -10.74 -7.98 -32.88
N ILE A 523 -9.66 -8.30 -32.17
CA ILE A 523 -8.53 -7.39 -31.95
C ILE A 523 -7.81 -7.08 -33.29
N VAL A 524 -7.64 -8.08 -34.16
CA VAL A 524 -7.03 -7.92 -35.49
C VAL A 524 -7.86 -7.01 -36.38
N ARG A 525 -9.21 -7.14 -36.33
CA ARG A 525 -10.14 -6.31 -37.09
C ARG A 525 -10.08 -4.85 -36.62
N VAL A 526 -10.12 -4.63 -35.31
CA VAL A 526 -10.06 -3.29 -34.71
C VAL A 526 -8.73 -2.61 -35.08
N LEU A 527 -7.59 -3.33 -34.92
CA LEU A 527 -6.29 -2.80 -35.27
C LEU A 527 -6.18 -2.46 -36.78
N ARG A 528 -6.71 -3.33 -37.65
CA ARG A 528 -6.76 -3.07 -39.10
C ARG A 528 -7.56 -1.79 -39.40
N ASN A 529 -8.73 -1.63 -38.83
CA ASN A 529 -9.56 -0.44 -39.06
C ASN A 529 -8.87 0.83 -38.60
N ALA A 530 -8.21 0.79 -37.42
CA ALA A 530 -7.46 1.92 -36.92
C ALA A 530 -6.26 2.28 -37.83
N LEU A 531 -5.54 1.29 -38.32
CA LEU A 531 -4.40 1.50 -39.27
C LEU A 531 -4.86 2.10 -40.60
N ASN A 532 -6.01 1.62 -41.13
CA ASN A 532 -6.58 2.16 -42.37
C ASN A 532 -7.09 3.60 -42.24
N GLN A 533 -7.44 4.04 -41.04
CA GLN A 533 -7.92 5.39 -40.77
C GLN A 533 -6.80 6.35 -40.30
N SER A 534 -5.61 5.85 -40.07
CA SER A 534 -4.48 6.67 -39.61
C SER A 534 -3.67 7.21 -40.80
N PRO A 535 -3.23 8.48 -40.73
CA PRO A 535 -2.35 9.04 -41.76
C PRO A 535 -1.01 8.31 -41.81
N ARG A 536 -0.36 8.33 -42.96
CA ARG A 536 0.97 7.75 -43.19
C ARG A 536 1.98 8.88 -43.50
N PRO A 537 3.26 8.73 -43.07
CA PRO A 537 3.86 7.62 -42.30
C PRO A 537 3.38 7.62 -40.83
N LEU A 538 3.30 6.42 -40.21
CA LEU A 538 2.76 6.22 -38.87
C LEU A 538 3.74 5.44 -37.98
N ASP A 539 4.01 5.93 -36.80
CA ASP A 539 4.70 5.22 -35.73
C ASP A 539 3.69 4.48 -34.84
N LEU A 540 3.63 3.16 -34.95
CA LEU A 540 2.70 2.30 -34.22
C LEU A 540 3.38 1.69 -33.00
N TRP A 541 2.86 2.01 -31.80
CA TRP A 541 3.31 1.46 -30.51
C TRP A 541 2.35 0.40 -30.01
N ILE A 542 2.76 -0.86 -30.03
CA ILE A 542 1.98 -2.00 -29.53
C ILE A 542 2.40 -2.31 -28.10
N ILE A 543 1.41 -2.30 -27.16
CA ILE A 543 1.64 -2.42 -25.73
C ILE A 543 0.81 -3.55 -25.14
N ASN A 544 1.46 -4.45 -24.37
CA ASN A 544 0.82 -5.53 -23.59
C ASN A 544 -0.07 -6.49 -24.40
N PHE A 545 0.33 -6.82 -25.61
CA PHE A 545 -0.34 -7.83 -26.44
C PHE A 545 0.16 -9.25 -26.09
N ARG A 546 0.09 -9.65 -24.80
CA ARG A 546 0.67 -10.91 -24.31
C ARG A 546 -0.18 -12.13 -24.67
N ASP A 547 -1.51 -11.98 -24.60
CA ASP A 547 -2.48 -13.05 -24.80
C ASP A 547 -3.22 -12.91 -26.14
N SER A 548 -2.65 -12.15 -27.05
CA SER A 548 -3.21 -11.89 -28.38
C SER A 548 -2.62 -12.86 -29.40
N PRO A 549 -3.31 -13.12 -30.52
CA PRO A 549 -2.81 -13.98 -31.58
C PRO A 549 -1.61 -13.32 -32.30
N GLU A 550 -0.41 -13.41 -31.70
CA GLU A 550 0.83 -12.75 -32.17
C GLU A 550 1.04 -12.96 -33.66
N ARG A 551 0.88 -14.21 -34.16
CA ARG A 551 1.07 -14.55 -35.59
C ARG A 551 0.08 -13.82 -36.50
N SER A 552 -1.18 -13.66 -36.08
CA SER A 552 -2.21 -12.97 -36.88
C SER A 552 -1.95 -11.45 -36.92
N ILE A 553 -1.40 -10.91 -35.82
CA ILE A 553 -1.00 -9.50 -35.75
C ILE A 553 0.24 -9.24 -36.62
N ASP A 554 1.25 -10.09 -36.56
CA ASP A 554 2.44 -9.97 -37.40
C ASP A 554 2.05 -10.01 -38.90
N ILE A 555 1.18 -10.95 -39.32
CA ILE A 555 0.66 -11.00 -40.70
C ILE A 555 -0.12 -9.71 -41.06
N LEU A 556 -0.90 -9.14 -40.13
CA LEU A 556 -1.57 -7.88 -40.40
C LEU A 556 -0.59 -6.75 -40.59
N LEU A 557 0.44 -6.64 -39.76
CA LEU A 557 1.44 -5.58 -39.79
C LEU A 557 2.26 -5.65 -41.08
N ASP A 558 2.67 -6.86 -41.51
CA ASP A 558 3.36 -7.07 -42.79
C ASP A 558 2.49 -6.59 -43.98
N ARG A 559 1.18 -6.91 -43.95
CA ARG A 559 0.23 -6.46 -45.00
C ARG A 559 -0.02 -4.95 -45.01
N GLN A 560 0.27 -4.28 -43.91
CA GLN A 560 0.11 -2.86 -43.71
C GLN A 560 1.42 -2.08 -43.85
N ASN A 561 2.44 -2.70 -44.43
CA ASN A 561 3.80 -2.14 -44.61
C ASN A 561 4.38 -1.59 -43.30
N CYS A 562 4.14 -2.28 -42.14
CA CYS A 562 4.61 -1.89 -40.83
C CYS A 562 5.83 -2.74 -40.44
N GLU A 563 7.02 -2.14 -40.45
CA GLU A 563 8.25 -2.80 -40.04
C GLU A 563 8.60 -2.54 -38.58
N ALA A 564 9.14 -3.56 -37.92
CA ALA A 564 9.56 -3.45 -36.53
C ALA A 564 10.87 -2.65 -36.40
N VAL A 565 10.80 -1.50 -35.75
CA VAL A 565 11.95 -0.59 -35.54
C VAL A 565 12.77 -0.97 -34.32
N THR A 566 12.13 -1.47 -33.27
CA THR A 566 12.78 -1.80 -31.99
C THR A 566 12.62 -3.27 -31.64
N LYS A 567 13.53 -3.79 -30.80
CA LYS A 567 13.29 -5.04 -30.08
C LYS A 567 12.16 -4.81 -29.05
N ARG A 568 11.45 -5.88 -28.67
CA ARG A 568 10.48 -5.81 -27.54
C ARG A 568 11.20 -5.36 -26.28
N ARG A 569 10.65 -4.35 -25.61
CA ARG A 569 11.12 -3.84 -24.32
C ARG A 569 10.16 -4.25 -23.21
N LEU A 570 10.72 -4.59 -22.06
CA LEU A 570 9.98 -4.88 -20.84
C LEU A 570 10.39 -3.86 -19.78
N ILE A 571 9.42 -3.10 -19.30
CA ILE A 571 9.58 -2.13 -18.23
C ILE A 571 8.40 -2.35 -17.27
N ASP A 572 8.57 -2.11 -16.00
CA ASP A 572 7.56 -2.35 -14.96
C ASP A 572 6.12 -2.10 -15.42
N GLY A 573 5.34 -3.17 -15.57
CA GLY A 573 3.96 -3.16 -16.02
C GLY A 573 3.73 -3.01 -17.55
N TYR A 574 4.77 -2.81 -18.34
CA TYR A 574 4.65 -2.59 -19.78
C TYR A 574 5.59 -3.48 -20.59
N ARG A 575 5.03 -4.15 -21.60
CA ARG A 575 5.77 -4.86 -22.66
C ARG A 575 5.38 -4.22 -23.97
N TYR A 576 6.31 -3.56 -24.66
CA TYR A 576 6.00 -2.76 -25.83
C TYR A 576 7.04 -2.87 -26.95
N ARG A 577 6.60 -2.49 -28.18
CA ARG A 577 7.42 -2.47 -29.39
C ARG A 577 6.95 -1.35 -30.31
N LEU A 578 7.89 -0.69 -30.98
CA LEU A 578 7.63 0.28 -32.03
C LEU A 578 7.68 -0.42 -33.39
N TYR A 579 6.67 -0.13 -34.20
CA TYR A 579 6.62 -0.43 -35.62
C TYR A 579 6.51 0.88 -36.42
N ARG A 580 7.08 0.94 -37.58
CA ARG A 580 6.93 2.07 -38.49
C ARG A 580 6.21 1.61 -39.74
N CYS A 581 5.09 2.26 -40.03
CA CYS A 581 4.26 1.96 -41.17
C CYS A 581 4.52 3.01 -42.25
N GLY A 582 5.09 2.60 -43.39
CA GLY A 582 5.44 3.47 -44.50
C GLY A 582 4.22 3.96 -45.30
N GLU A 583 4.46 4.84 -46.30
CA GLU A 583 3.48 5.18 -47.34
C GLU A 583 3.20 3.94 -48.20
N ASP A 584 1.94 3.76 -48.65
CA ASP A 584 1.48 2.63 -49.47
C ASP A 584 2.12 2.67 -50.88
#